data_3694f6ecf36c04e10c886c2e604826fe
#
_entry.id   3694f6ecf36c04e10c886c2e604826fe
#
_cell.length_a   1.000
_cell.length_b   1.000
_cell.length_c   1.000
_cell.angle_alpha   90.00
_cell.angle_beta   90.00
_cell.angle_gamma   90.00
#
_symmetry.space_group_name_H-M   'P 1'
#
loop_
_entity.id
_entity.type
_entity.pdbx_description
1 polymer ?
#
loop_
_entity_poly.entity_id
_entity_poly.type
_entity_poly.pdbx_seq_one_letter_code
_entity_poly.pdbx_strand_id
1 'polypeptide(L)'
;MRFFTTEGPVRAADNYCLPPLQRWDLDEVLGLIEQKKYFLLHAPRQTGKTSCLLALLEYLNQGERYRAVYANLEVAQAYREQVDKGMGAVVEQIARGARDQLGDAAATGLAREVLQSSTGGTAVGEFLNRWCQGAARPTVPLLDEVDALVGDTLIALLRQLRAGYPQRPTAFPQTVILCGVRDLRDYRIHASSESAVITGGSAFNIKAKSLRLGDFTAPEVTALLTEHTIETGQVFTPEALARVWDLTRGQPWLVNALAYRACFEMPQGRDRTRPITLELIDEAKEYLIINRVTHLDQLADKLREERVRRVIEPMLAGTQLGQVPEDDIHYLIDLGLCRMAPGQGLTIANPIYREVLPRALAFTSQASLPQISPTWLNADGTLNPAQLLDAFLAFWRRHGQPLLGSAPYHEIAPHLVLMAFLHRVIHGGGTLEREYAIGSGRMDLCLCYGAMTLAMELKVWRNGAPDPLAEGLTQLDGYLAGLGLNWGWLIIFDRRTGQPPIAERTATNAQSSPQGRQIAVIRA
;
A
#
# COMPACT_ATOMS: atom_id res chain seq x y z
N MET A 1 10.90 -28.07 2.13
CA MET A 1 10.62 -27.09 3.20
C MET A 1 9.96 -25.90 2.57
N ARG A 2 8.72 -25.61 2.98
CA ARG A 2 7.97 -24.45 2.50
C ARG A 2 8.53 -23.15 3.10
N PHE A 3 8.19 -22.01 2.53
CA PHE A 3 8.64 -20.70 2.99
C PHE A 3 7.53 -19.64 2.77
N PHE A 4 7.64 -18.50 3.46
CA PHE A 4 6.78 -17.34 3.23
C PHE A 4 7.19 -16.66 1.91
N THR A 5 6.26 -16.48 0.99
CA THR A 5 6.58 -15.87 -0.32
C THR A 5 6.22 -14.41 -0.37
N THR A 6 7.12 -13.62 -0.96
CA THR A 6 6.92 -12.20 -1.29
C THR A 6 6.76 -11.97 -2.79
N GLU A 7 6.82 -13.03 -3.60
CA GLU A 7 6.85 -12.99 -5.06
C GLU A 7 5.81 -13.93 -5.67
N GLY A 8 5.18 -13.50 -6.75
CA GLY A 8 4.28 -14.30 -7.57
C GLY A 8 3.04 -14.83 -6.84
N PRO A 9 2.23 -15.64 -7.51
CA PRO A 9 1.13 -16.35 -6.89
C PRO A 9 1.64 -17.49 -5.98
N VAL A 10 0.98 -17.68 -4.84
CA VAL A 10 1.35 -18.73 -3.88
C VAL A 10 1.12 -20.13 -4.46
N ARG A 11 2.02 -21.05 -4.13
CA ARG A 11 1.90 -22.48 -4.43
C ARG A 11 1.97 -23.25 -3.12
N ALA A 12 0.90 -23.96 -2.76
CA ALA A 12 0.81 -24.69 -1.48
C ALA A 12 1.91 -25.76 -1.30
N ALA A 13 2.48 -26.25 -2.40
CA ALA A 13 3.61 -27.20 -2.36
C ALA A 13 4.91 -26.52 -1.88
N ASP A 14 5.10 -25.24 -2.19
CA ASP A 14 6.36 -24.52 -1.98
C ASP A 14 6.23 -23.46 -0.88
N ASN A 15 5.02 -22.95 -0.62
CA ASN A 15 4.81 -21.81 0.23
C ASN A 15 3.84 -22.11 1.38
N TYR A 16 4.07 -21.45 2.52
CA TYR A 16 3.02 -21.30 3.53
C TYR A 16 1.92 -20.41 2.97
N CYS A 17 0.68 -20.89 2.99
CA CYS A 17 -0.43 -20.13 2.42
C CYS A 17 -1.76 -20.52 3.05
N LEU A 18 -2.64 -19.54 3.16
CA LEU A 18 -4.05 -19.81 3.43
C LEU A 18 -4.72 -20.36 2.16
N PRO A 19 -5.71 -21.26 2.27
CA PRO A 19 -6.46 -21.74 1.11
C PRO A 19 -7.08 -20.55 0.35
N PRO A 20 -6.68 -20.29 -0.93
CA PRO A 20 -7.09 -19.06 -1.61
C PRO A 20 -8.61 -18.91 -1.79
N LEU A 21 -9.35 -20.03 -1.95
CA LEU A 21 -10.80 -19.99 -2.08
C LEU A 21 -11.54 -19.61 -0.79
N GLN A 22 -10.90 -19.70 0.37
CA GLN A 22 -11.51 -19.29 1.65
C GLN A 22 -11.35 -17.77 1.90
N ARG A 23 -10.60 -17.07 1.05
CA ARG A 23 -10.35 -15.64 1.20
C ARG A 23 -11.46 -14.74 0.65
N TRP A 24 -12.43 -15.30 0.01
CA TRP A 24 -13.63 -14.64 -0.49
C TRP A 24 -14.85 -15.53 -0.26
N ASP A 25 -16.03 -14.96 -0.43
CA ASP A 25 -17.26 -15.74 -0.36
C ASP A 25 -17.39 -16.58 -1.65
N LEU A 26 -16.95 -17.84 -1.57
CA LEU A 26 -16.96 -18.75 -2.72
C LEU A 26 -18.40 -19.04 -3.18
N ASP A 27 -19.36 -19.16 -2.27
CA ASP A 27 -20.77 -19.42 -2.62
C ASP A 27 -21.35 -18.23 -3.38
N GLU A 28 -21.00 -17.01 -2.99
CA GLU A 28 -21.37 -15.82 -3.75
C GLU A 28 -20.76 -15.82 -5.15
N VAL A 29 -19.46 -16.13 -5.28
CA VAL A 29 -18.76 -16.21 -6.57
C VAL A 29 -19.42 -17.25 -7.48
N LEU A 30 -19.68 -18.44 -6.97
CA LEU A 30 -20.35 -19.52 -7.72
C LEU A 30 -21.77 -19.13 -8.11
N GLY A 31 -22.50 -18.46 -7.20
CA GLY A 31 -23.83 -17.92 -7.47
C GLY A 31 -23.83 -16.88 -8.59
N LEU A 32 -22.83 -16.00 -8.66
CA LEU A 32 -22.69 -15.04 -9.75
C LEU A 32 -22.41 -15.73 -11.10
N ILE A 33 -21.55 -16.77 -11.11
CA ILE A 33 -21.26 -17.58 -12.30
C ILE A 33 -22.53 -18.30 -12.77
N GLU A 34 -23.27 -18.93 -11.86
CA GLU A 34 -24.52 -19.64 -12.18
C GLU A 34 -25.58 -18.72 -12.75
N GLN A 35 -25.71 -17.51 -12.19
CA GLN A 35 -26.63 -16.48 -12.66
C GLN A 35 -26.13 -15.78 -13.94
N LYS A 36 -25.03 -16.22 -14.55
CA LYS A 36 -24.46 -15.68 -15.77
C LYS A 36 -24.08 -14.18 -15.65
N LYS A 37 -23.64 -13.76 -14.48
CA LYS A 37 -23.31 -12.35 -14.21
C LYS A 37 -21.83 -12.09 -14.45
N TYR A 38 -21.52 -10.97 -15.10
CA TYR A 38 -20.16 -10.47 -15.19
C TYR A 38 -19.82 -9.68 -13.94
N PHE A 39 -18.67 -9.89 -13.36
CA PHE A 39 -18.26 -9.22 -12.15
C PHE A 39 -16.75 -8.91 -12.12
N LEU A 40 -16.37 -8.03 -11.22
CA LEU A 40 -15.00 -7.59 -11.02
C LEU A 40 -14.49 -8.08 -9.67
N LEU A 41 -13.30 -8.65 -9.65
CA LEU A 41 -12.48 -8.84 -8.47
C LEU A 41 -11.45 -7.72 -8.40
N HIS A 42 -11.43 -6.92 -7.34
CA HIS A 42 -10.42 -5.90 -7.17
C HIS A 42 -9.79 -5.94 -5.78
N ALA A 43 -8.56 -5.52 -5.69
CA ALA A 43 -7.85 -5.32 -4.43
C ALA A 43 -6.50 -4.64 -4.70
N PRO A 44 -5.85 -4.07 -3.69
CA PRO A 44 -4.49 -3.58 -3.79
C PRO A 44 -3.52 -4.61 -4.40
N ARG A 45 -2.38 -4.15 -4.86
CA ARG A 45 -1.33 -5.06 -5.33
C ARG A 45 -0.88 -5.99 -4.21
N GLN A 46 -0.48 -7.21 -4.58
CA GLN A 46 0.09 -8.21 -3.65
C GLN A 46 -0.84 -8.61 -2.50
N THR A 47 -2.15 -8.62 -2.75
CA THR A 47 -3.18 -9.14 -1.82
C THR A 47 -3.58 -10.58 -2.09
N GLY A 48 -3.05 -11.21 -3.15
CA GLY A 48 -3.34 -12.60 -3.50
C GLY A 48 -4.47 -12.79 -4.52
N LYS A 49 -4.87 -11.74 -5.27
CA LYS A 49 -5.90 -11.83 -6.34
C LYS A 49 -5.64 -12.96 -7.33
N THR A 50 -4.46 -12.98 -7.93
CA THR A 50 -4.05 -14.02 -8.89
C THR A 50 -4.11 -15.41 -8.29
N SER A 51 -3.70 -15.58 -7.03
CA SER A 51 -3.80 -16.89 -6.33
C SER A 51 -5.25 -17.35 -6.18
N CYS A 52 -6.17 -16.42 -5.86
CA CYS A 52 -7.60 -16.72 -5.80
C CYS A 52 -8.17 -17.10 -7.18
N LEU A 53 -7.78 -16.38 -8.24
CA LEU A 53 -8.22 -16.70 -9.61
C LEU A 53 -7.71 -18.06 -10.07
N LEU A 54 -6.44 -18.39 -9.82
CA LEU A 54 -5.86 -19.67 -10.20
C LEU A 54 -6.51 -20.84 -9.43
N ALA A 55 -6.78 -20.67 -8.14
CA ALA A 55 -7.51 -21.67 -7.36
C ALA A 55 -8.96 -21.83 -7.86
N LEU A 56 -9.63 -20.74 -8.25
CA LEU A 56 -10.97 -20.81 -8.86
C LEU A 56 -10.93 -21.48 -10.23
N LEU A 57 -9.90 -21.21 -11.04
CA LEU A 57 -9.68 -21.89 -12.33
C LEU A 57 -9.61 -23.41 -12.15
N GLU A 58 -8.79 -23.88 -11.21
CA GLU A 58 -8.66 -25.30 -10.90
C GLU A 58 -9.99 -25.90 -10.43
N TYR A 59 -10.65 -25.23 -9.48
CA TYR A 59 -11.94 -25.65 -8.96
C TYR A 59 -13.02 -25.81 -10.05
N LEU A 60 -13.14 -24.82 -10.95
CA LEU A 60 -14.11 -24.85 -12.04
C LEU A 60 -13.78 -25.92 -13.09
N ASN A 61 -12.50 -26.15 -13.39
CA ASN A 61 -12.07 -27.13 -14.39
C ASN A 61 -12.06 -28.56 -13.87
N GLN A 62 -11.90 -28.78 -12.55
CA GLN A 62 -12.11 -30.11 -11.92
C GLN A 62 -13.58 -30.52 -11.96
N GLY A 63 -14.52 -29.57 -11.96
CA GLY A 63 -15.93 -29.82 -12.13
C GLY A 63 -16.29 -30.07 -13.60
N GLU A 64 -17.40 -30.78 -13.82
CA GLU A 64 -17.92 -31.10 -15.17
C GLU A 64 -18.82 -29.99 -15.75
N ARG A 65 -19.15 -28.96 -14.95
CA ARG A 65 -20.19 -27.98 -15.30
C ARG A 65 -19.67 -26.84 -16.20
N TYR A 66 -18.44 -26.42 -16.01
CA TYR A 66 -17.83 -25.27 -16.70
C TYR A 66 -16.49 -25.63 -17.31
N ARG A 67 -16.04 -24.80 -18.27
CA ARG A 67 -14.65 -24.71 -18.68
C ARG A 67 -14.14 -23.29 -18.38
N ALA A 68 -13.14 -23.17 -17.58
CA ALA A 68 -12.56 -21.87 -17.21
C ALA A 68 -11.19 -21.68 -17.88
N VAL A 69 -10.86 -20.43 -18.22
CA VAL A 69 -9.57 -20.06 -18.75
C VAL A 69 -9.07 -18.80 -18.04
N TYR A 70 -7.82 -18.83 -17.62
CA TYR A 70 -7.12 -17.67 -17.06
C TYR A 70 -6.25 -17.02 -18.13
N ALA A 71 -6.33 -15.68 -18.22
CA ALA A 71 -5.49 -14.89 -19.09
C ALA A 71 -4.97 -13.65 -18.35
N ASN A 72 -3.66 -13.47 -18.28
CA ASN A 72 -3.03 -12.27 -17.77
C ASN A 72 -2.88 -11.25 -18.90
N LEU A 73 -3.47 -10.07 -18.72
CA LEU A 73 -3.52 -9.02 -19.73
C LEU A 73 -2.37 -8.01 -19.62
N GLU A 74 -1.44 -8.19 -18.67
CA GLU A 74 -0.32 -7.27 -18.45
C GLU A 74 0.51 -7.04 -19.72
N VAL A 75 0.67 -8.04 -20.57
CA VAL A 75 1.39 -7.94 -21.84
C VAL A 75 0.82 -6.84 -22.75
N ALA A 76 -0.47 -6.53 -22.66
CA ALA A 76 -1.12 -5.49 -23.43
C ALA A 76 -0.75 -4.07 -22.98
N GLN A 77 -0.12 -3.90 -21.81
CA GLN A 77 0.35 -2.60 -21.31
C GLN A 77 1.34 -1.91 -22.26
N ALA A 78 2.15 -2.70 -22.97
CA ALA A 78 3.12 -2.18 -23.93
C ALA A 78 2.46 -1.43 -25.11
N TYR A 79 1.21 -1.73 -25.41
CA TYR A 79 0.49 -1.16 -26.55
C TYR A 79 -0.34 0.09 -26.22
N ARG A 80 -0.54 0.39 -24.93
CA ARG A 80 -1.26 1.58 -24.43
C ARG A 80 -2.58 1.81 -25.20
N GLU A 81 -2.68 2.90 -25.97
CA GLU A 81 -3.86 3.31 -26.75
C GLU A 81 -3.95 2.68 -28.16
N GLN A 82 -3.00 1.81 -28.53
CA GLN A 82 -3.03 1.11 -29.82
C GLN A 82 -4.04 -0.05 -29.77
N VAL A 83 -5.31 0.25 -30.00
CA VAL A 83 -6.44 -0.68 -29.84
C VAL A 83 -6.24 -1.99 -30.60
N ASP A 84 -5.80 -1.93 -31.85
CA ASP A 84 -5.60 -3.14 -32.67
C ASP A 84 -4.59 -4.10 -32.03
N LYS A 85 -3.45 -3.58 -31.62
CA LYS A 85 -2.40 -4.40 -30.99
C LYS A 85 -2.79 -4.86 -29.59
N GLY A 86 -3.41 -3.98 -28.80
CA GLY A 86 -3.88 -4.31 -27.46
C GLY A 86 -4.92 -5.42 -27.46
N MET A 87 -5.92 -5.33 -28.33
CA MET A 87 -6.94 -6.37 -28.49
C MET A 87 -6.38 -7.65 -29.08
N GLY A 88 -5.42 -7.54 -30.02
CA GLY A 88 -4.68 -8.69 -30.52
C GLY A 88 -3.99 -9.46 -29.40
N ALA A 89 -3.28 -8.76 -28.53
CA ALA A 89 -2.63 -9.38 -27.37
C ALA A 89 -3.63 -10.04 -26.40
N VAL A 90 -4.80 -9.43 -26.17
CA VAL A 90 -5.88 -10.03 -25.36
C VAL A 90 -6.35 -11.35 -25.97
N VAL A 91 -6.64 -11.38 -27.27
CA VAL A 91 -7.06 -12.60 -28.00
C VAL A 91 -6.00 -13.69 -27.88
N GLU A 92 -4.72 -13.35 -28.12
CA GLU A 92 -3.60 -14.30 -28.01
C GLU A 92 -3.45 -14.88 -26.61
N GLN A 93 -3.61 -14.05 -25.55
CA GLN A 93 -3.52 -14.54 -24.15
C GLN A 93 -4.67 -15.49 -23.80
N ILE A 94 -5.90 -15.20 -24.23
CA ILE A 94 -7.03 -16.10 -24.01
C ILE A 94 -6.83 -17.42 -24.78
N ALA A 95 -6.40 -17.34 -26.05
CA ALA A 95 -6.15 -18.54 -26.86
C ALA A 95 -5.00 -19.39 -26.29
N ARG A 96 -3.93 -18.75 -25.78
CA ARG A 96 -2.85 -19.45 -25.07
C ARG A 96 -3.37 -20.17 -23.83
N GLY A 97 -4.15 -19.47 -22.99
CA GLY A 97 -4.78 -20.07 -21.81
C GLY A 97 -5.66 -21.26 -22.20
N ALA A 98 -6.46 -21.16 -23.26
CA ALA A 98 -7.30 -22.25 -23.75
C ALA A 98 -6.46 -23.48 -24.15
N ARG A 99 -5.37 -23.27 -24.87
CA ARG A 99 -4.45 -24.36 -25.24
C ARG A 99 -3.78 -25.00 -24.03
N ASP A 100 -3.23 -24.19 -23.13
CA ASP A 100 -2.36 -24.68 -22.03
C ASP A 100 -3.16 -25.27 -20.85
N GLN A 101 -4.36 -24.74 -20.60
CA GLN A 101 -5.17 -25.08 -19.43
C GLN A 101 -6.35 -26.04 -19.76
N LEU A 102 -6.84 -26.01 -20.99
CA LEU A 102 -7.96 -26.82 -21.45
C LEU A 102 -7.57 -27.86 -22.50
N GLY A 103 -6.33 -27.85 -22.99
CA GLY A 103 -5.89 -28.71 -24.11
C GLY A 103 -6.51 -28.31 -25.46
N ASP A 104 -7.12 -27.13 -25.57
CA ASP A 104 -7.81 -26.66 -26.77
C ASP A 104 -6.81 -26.05 -27.78
N ALA A 105 -6.12 -26.92 -28.51
CA ALA A 105 -5.14 -26.47 -29.52
C ALA A 105 -5.78 -25.68 -30.68
N ALA A 106 -7.07 -25.89 -30.96
CA ALA A 106 -7.79 -25.21 -32.05
C ALA A 106 -7.97 -23.71 -31.77
N ALA A 107 -8.02 -23.31 -30.48
CA ALA A 107 -8.16 -21.91 -30.08
C ALA A 107 -7.05 -21.02 -30.65
N THR A 108 -5.80 -21.52 -30.75
CA THR A 108 -4.68 -20.77 -31.32
C THR A 108 -4.82 -20.53 -32.82
N GLY A 109 -5.36 -21.52 -33.57
CA GLY A 109 -5.66 -21.38 -34.98
C GLY A 109 -6.78 -20.36 -35.22
N LEU A 110 -7.86 -20.48 -34.45
CA LEU A 110 -8.98 -19.53 -34.47
C LEU A 110 -8.54 -18.09 -34.17
N ALA A 111 -7.69 -17.91 -33.13
CA ALA A 111 -7.16 -16.58 -32.81
C ALA A 111 -6.43 -15.95 -34.01
N ARG A 112 -5.57 -16.72 -34.69
CA ARG A 112 -4.84 -16.24 -35.86
C ARG A 112 -5.79 -15.84 -37.01
N GLU A 113 -6.81 -16.66 -37.27
CA GLU A 113 -7.81 -16.39 -38.30
C GLU A 113 -8.61 -15.10 -38.00
N VAL A 114 -9.07 -14.96 -36.76
CA VAL A 114 -9.82 -13.78 -36.31
C VAL A 114 -8.96 -12.51 -36.42
N LEU A 115 -7.72 -12.56 -36.00
CA LEU A 115 -6.82 -11.40 -36.06
C LEU A 115 -6.46 -10.98 -37.48
N GLN A 116 -6.57 -11.88 -38.48
CA GLN A 116 -6.39 -11.54 -39.89
C GLN A 116 -7.64 -10.90 -40.53
N SER A 117 -8.83 -11.18 -40.00
CA SER A 117 -10.10 -10.78 -40.56
C SER A 117 -10.84 -9.69 -39.80
N SER A 118 -10.41 -9.38 -38.59
CA SER A 118 -11.08 -8.43 -37.69
C SER A 118 -10.19 -7.25 -37.31
N THR A 119 -10.81 -6.13 -36.96
CA THR A 119 -10.11 -4.97 -36.37
C THR A 119 -10.05 -5.08 -34.83
N GLY A 120 -9.20 -4.28 -34.16
CA GLY A 120 -9.14 -4.23 -32.73
C GLY A 120 -10.47 -3.90 -32.04
N GLY A 121 -11.35 -3.18 -32.73
CA GLY A 121 -12.69 -2.88 -32.22
C GLY A 121 -13.62 -4.10 -32.13
N THR A 122 -13.30 -5.23 -32.80
CA THR A 122 -14.17 -6.41 -32.92
C THR A 122 -13.49 -7.74 -32.58
N ALA A 123 -12.17 -7.80 -32.63
CA ALA A 123 -11.40 -9.05 -32.58
C ALA A 123 -11.67 -9.92 -31.32
N VAL A 124 -11.76 -9.31 -30.13
CA VAL A 124 -12.03 -10.05 -28.88
C VAL A 124 -13.46 -10.61 -28.90
N GLY A 125 -14.43 -9.81 -29.33
CA GLY A 125 -15.82 -10.22 -29.42
C GLY A 125 -16.01 -11.37 -30.41
N GLU A 126 -15.42 -11.28 -31.59
CA GLU A 126 -15.47 -12.29 -32.65
C GLU A 126 -14.79 -13.59 -32.19
N PHE A 127 -13.61 -13.50 -31.60
CA PHE A 127 -12.90 -14.66 -31.06
C PHE A 127 -13.74 -15.37 -30.00
N LEU A 128 -14.24 -14.65 -29.00
CA LEU A 128 -15.05 -15.23 -27.92
C LEU A 128 -16.34 -15.85 -28.46
N ASN A 129 -17.00 -15.19 -29.43
CA ASN A 129 -18.20 -15.71 -30.06
C ASN A 129 -17.94 -17.05 -30.74
N ARG A 130 -17.00 -17.11 -31.67
CA ARG A 130 -16.69 -18.33 -32.43
C ARG A 130 -16.13 -19.44 -31.52
N TRP A 131 -15.31 -19.07 -30.55
CA TRP A 131 -14.73 -20.05 -29.61
C TRP A 131 -15.76 -20.68 -28.68
N CYS A 132 -16.80 -19.94 -28.26
CA CYS A 132 -17.83 -20.45 -27.39
C CYS A 132 -18.89 -21.29 -28.14
N GLN A 133 -19.17 -21.01 -29.42
CA GLN A 133 -20.17 -21.75 -30.22
C GLN A 133 -19.87 -23.25 -30.31
N GLY A 134 -18.61 -23.67 -30.36
CA GLY A 134 -18.20 -25.07 -30.43
C GLY A 134 -17.97 -25.74 -29.08
N ALA A 135 -18.24 -25.07 -27.99
CA ALA A 135 -17.86 -25.54 -26.66
C ALA A 135 -18.88 -26.51 -26.06
N ALA A 136 -18.40 -27.66 -25.61
CA ALA A 136 -19.24 -28.65 -24.92
C ALA A 136 -19.77 -28.19 -23.56
N ARG A 137 -19.08 -27.24 -22.92
CA ARG A 137 -19.43 -26.67 -21.61
C ARG A 137 -19.36 -25.13 -21.67
N PRO A 138 -20.20 -24.43 -20.87
CA PRO A 138 -20.16 -22.98 -20.77
C PRO A 138 -18.78 -22.47 -20.36
N THR A 139 -18.31 -21.42 -21.01
CA THR A 139 -16.97 -20.86 -20.83
C THR A 139 -16.97 -19.74 -19.79
N VAL A 140 -15.93 -19.72 -18.93
CA VAL A 140 -15.72 -18.70 -17.89
C VAL A 140 -14.29 -18.17 -18.00
N PRO A 141 -14.04 -17.07 -18.74
CA PRO A 141 -12.75 -16.38 -18.75
C PRO A 141 -12.51 -15.62 -17.45
N LEU A 142 -11.29 -15.79 -16.90
CA LEU A 142 -10.74 -15.02 -15.78
C LEU A 142 -9.64 -14.11 -16.35
N LEU A 143 -9.95 -12.83 -16.52
CA LEU A 143 -9.08 -11.85 -17.13
C LEU A 143 -8.38 -11.02 -16.05
N ASP A 144 -7.11 -11.34 -15.79
CA ASP A 144 -6.32 -10.70 -14.75
C ASP A 144 -5.54 -9.50 -15.29
N GLU A 145 -5.17 -8.57 -14.40
CA GLU A 145 -4.42 -7.34 -14.68
C GLU A 145 -5.11 -6.47 -15.76
N VAL A 146 -6.45 -6.31 -15.67
CA VAL A 146 -7.19 -5.44 -16.61
C VAL A 146 -6.76 -3.96 -16.52
N ASP A 147 -6.12 -3.58 -15.40
CA ASP A 147 -5.50 -2.26 -15.20
C ASP A 147 -4.35 -1.96 -16.18
N ALA A 148 -3.78 -2.99 -16.80
CA ALA A 148 -2.75 -2.85 -17.82
C ALA A 148 -3.29 -2.20 -19.10
N LEU A 149 -4.60 -2.34 -19.34
CA LEU A 149 -5.28 -1.69 -20.45
C LEU A 149 -5.62 -0.24 -20.07
N VAL A 150 -5.21 0.71 -20.90
CA VAL A 150 -5.42 2.15 -20.65
C VAL A 150 -6.18 2.80 -21.80
N GLY A 151 -6.94 3.86 -21.51
CA GLY A 151 -7.62 4.66 -22.53
C GLY A 151 -8.58 3.84 -23.39
N ASP A 152 -8.47 4.03 -24.70
CA ASP A 152 -9.36 3.42 -25.69
C ASP A 152 -9.23 1.89 -25.74
N THR A 153 -8.10 1.33 -25.33
CA THR A 153 -7.90 -0.13 -25.30
C THR A 153 -8.78 -0.78 -24.24
N LEU A 154 -8.89 -0.20 -23.05
CA LEU A 154 -9.82 -0.70 -22.02
C LEU A 154 -11.27 -0.53 -22.46
N ILE A 155 -11.63 0.62 -23.05
CA ILE A 155 -12.97 0.87 -23.57
C ILE A 155 -13.34 -0.16 -24.65
N ALA A 156 -12.42 -0.46 -25.56
CA ALA A 156 -12.63 -1.42 -26.62
C ALA A 156 -12.93 -2.82 -26.07
N LEU A 157 -12.16 -3.29 -25.08
CA LEU A 157 -12.44 -4.56 -24.40
C LEU A 157 -13.84 -4.56 -23.77
N LEU A 158 -14.15 -3.56 -22.94
CA LEU A 158 -15.42 -3.50 -22.21
C LEU A 158 -16.64 -3.44 -23.15
N ARG A 159 -16.54 -2.69 -24.25
CA ARG A 159 -17.60 -2.59 -25.27
C ARG A 159 -17.81 -3.91 -26.00
N GLN A 160 -16.76 -4.64 -26.36
CA GLN A 160 -16.86 -5.94 -27.03
C GLN A 160 -17.50 -6.99 -26.10
N LEU A 161 -17.11 -7.03 -24.82
CA LEU A 161 -17.75 -7.88 -23.82
C LEU A 161 -19.24 -7.55 -23.64
N ARG A 162 -19.59 -6.26 -23.69
CA ARG A 162 -20.98 -5.80 -23.63
C ARG A 162 -21.77 -6.19 -24.88
N ALA A 163 -21.19 -6.07 -26.07
CA ALA A 163 -21.85 -6.41 -27.32
C ALA A 163 -22.21 -7.91 -27.38
N GLY A 164 -21.34 -8.79 -26.89
CA GLY A 164 -21.58 -10.23 -26.83
C GLY A 164 -22.50 -10.68 -25.70
N TYR A 165 -22.82 -9.82 -24.73
CA TYR A 165 -23.60 -10.17 -23.55
C TYR A 165 -24.96 -10.88 -23.81
N PRO A 166 -25.77 -10.50 -24.82
CA PRO A 166 -27.03 -11.18 -25.11
C PRO A 166 -26.88 -12.62 -25.64
N GLN A 167 -25.69 -13.00 -26.13
CA GLN A 167 -25.45 -14.30 -26.78
C GLN A 167 -25.03 -15.40 -25.79
N ARG A 168 -24.95 -15.07 -24.50
CA ARG A 168 -24.56 -16.00 -23.43
C ARG A 168 -25.66 -17.05 -23.17
N PRO A 169 -25.31 -18.24 -22.74
CA PRO A 169 -23.98 -18.85 -22.65
C PRO A 169 -23.58 -19.59 -23.94
N THR A 170 -24.43 -19.60 -24.96
CA THR A 170 -24.35 -20.48 -26.14
C THR A 170 -23.26 -20.05 -27.10
N ALA A 171 -23.22 -18.76 -27.42
CA ALA A 171 -22.28 -18.19 -28.38
C ALA A 171 -21.40 -17.07 -27.78
N PHE A 172 -21.31 -17.02 -26.45
CA PHE A 172 -20.44 -16.09 -25.74
C PHE A 172 -20.18 -16.60 -24.31
N PRO A 173 -19.11 -16.18 -23.63
CA PRO A 173 -18.82 -16.65 -22.28
C PRO A 173 -20.01 -16.48 -21.33
N GLN A 174 -20.31 -17.51 -20.54
CA GLN A 174 -21.39 -17.45 -19.55
C GLN A 174 -21.18 -16.33 -18.56
N THR A 175 -19.93 -16.23 -18.06
CA THR A 175 -19.48 -15.21 -17.12
C THR A 175 -18.09 -14.77 -17.51
N VAL A 176 -17.79 -13.49 -17.32
CA VAL A 176 -16.44 -12.95 -17.40
C VAL A 176 -16.09 -12.37 -16.05
N ILE A 177 -14.98 -12.84 -15.49
CA ILE A 177 -14.40 -12.31 -14.26
C ILE A 177 -13.25 -11.40 -14.64
N LEU A 178 -13.42 -10.10 -14.42
CA LEU A 178 -12.36 -9.11 -14.58
C LEU A 178 -11.61 -8.99 -13.26
N CYS A 179 -10.29 -8.85 -13.31
CA CYS A 179 -9.50 -8.66 -12.10
C CYS A 179 -8.51 -7.51 -12.27
N GLY A 180 -8.45 -6.64 -11.25
CA GLY A 180 -7.57 -5.47 -11.25
C GLY A 180 -7.34 -4.89 -9.87
N VAL A 181 -6.70 -3.73 -9.83
CA VAL A 181 -6.42 -3.01 -8.58
C VAL A 181 -7.65 -2.20 -8.14
N ARG A 182 -8.40 -1.62 -9.08
CA ARG A 182 -9.47 -0.66 -8.81
C ARG A 182 -10.83 -1.15 -9.27
N ASP A 183 -11.90 -0.57 -8.70
CA ASP A 183 -13.24 -0.72 -9.28
C ASP A 183 -13.28 -0.02 -10.66
N LEU A 184 -13.94 -0.62 -11.62
CA LEU A 184 -14.11 -0.05 -12.97
C LEU A 184 -14.79 1.32 -12.96
N ARG A 185 -15.60 1.65 -11.95
CA ARG A 185 -16.22 2.97 -11.79
C ARG A 185 -15.21 4.09 -11.62
N ASP A 186 -14.05 3.76 -11.03
CA ASP A 186 -13.01 4.73 -10.70
C ASP A 186 -12.01 4.95 -11.84
N TYR A 187 -12.21 4.26 -12.97
CA TYR A 187 -11.48 4.54 -14.20
C TYR A 187 -12.10 5.74 -14.92
N ARG A 188 -11.51 6.90 -14.72
CA ARG A 188 -11.74 8.05 -15.59
C ARG A 188 -10.87 7.90 -16.84
N ILE A 189 -11.49 7.46 -17.92
CA ILE A 189 -10.81 7.23 -19.17
C ILE A 189 -10.86 8.55 -19.95
N HIS A 190 -9.73 9.20 -20.11
CA HIS A 190 -9.60 10.33 -21.03
C HIS A 190 -9.50 9.77 -22.44
N ALA A 191 -10.52 9.99 -23.24
CA ALA A 191 -10.43 9.72 -24.67
C ALA A 191 -9.41 10.70 -25.29
N SER A 192 -8.47 10.18 -26.07
CA SER A 192 -7.33 10.92 -26.64
C SER A 192 -7.71 12.05 -27.62
N SER A 193 -8.95 12.09 -28.10
CA SER A 193 -9.41 13.04 -29.13
C SER A 193 -10.39 14.10 -28.69
N GLU A 194 -11.00 13.98 -27.50
CA GLU A 194 -11.96 14.96 -26.96
C GLU A 194 -11.83 15.07 -25.44
N SER A 195 -12.10 16.26 -24.89
CA SER A 195 -12.12 16.53 -23.44
C SER A 195 -13.20 15.76 -22.66
N ALA A 196 -13.83 14.76 -23.27
CA ALA A 196 -14.89 13.95 -22.67
C ALA A 196 -14.30 12.83 -21.79
N VAL A 197 -14.58 12.89 -20.50
CA VAL A 197 -14.25 11.82 -19.55
C VAL A 197 -15.30 10.71 -19.69
N ILE A 198 -14.89 9.54 -20.19
CA ILE A 198 -15.75 8.35 -20.19
C ILE A 198 -15.45 7.57 -18.90
N THR A 199 -16.46 7.34 -18.08
CA THR A 199 -16.30 6.50 -16.88
C THR A 199 -16.36 5.02 -17.27
N GLY A 200 -15.51 4.20 -16.68
CA GLY A 200 -15.53 2.74 -16.89
C GLY A 200 -16.91 2.14 -16.60
N GLY A 201 -17.65 2.69 -15.63
CA GLY A 201 -19.03 2.29 -15.33
C GLY A 201 -20.00 2.52 -16.49
N SER A 202 -19.86 3.60 -17.28
CA SER A 202 -20.71 3.84 -18.46
C SER A 202 -20.33 2.94 -19.64
N ALA A 203 -19.06 2.58 -19.79
CA ALA A 203 -18.60 1.66 -20.83
C ALA A 203 -19.02 0.20 -20.54
N PHE A 204 -19.16 -0.17 -19.26
CA PHE A 204 -19.44 -1.53 -18.80
C PHE A 204 -20.59 -1.60 -17.80
N ASN A 205 -21.76 -1.10 -18.17
CA ASN A 205 -22.96 -1.09 -17.33
C ASN A 205 -23.57 -2.49 -17.09
N ILE A 206 -23.00 -3.55 -17.65
CA ILE A 206 -23.40 -4.97 -17.45
C ILE A 206 -22.69 -5.64 -16.26
N LYS A 207 -21.77 -4.92 -15.58
CA LYS A 207 -21.13 -5.41 -14.36
C LYS A 207 -22.17 -5.55 -13.25
N ALA A 208 -22.38 -6.77 -12.77
CA ALA A 208 -23.36 -7.05 -11.72
C ALA A 208 -22.84 -6.66 -10.34
N LYS A 209 -21.55 -6.91 -10.07
CA LYS A 209 -20.94 -6.69 -8.76
C LYS A 209 -19.45 -6.41 -8.85
N SER A 210 -18.93 -5.66 -7.88
CA SER A 210 -17.50 -5.58 -7.56
C SER A 210 -17.26 -6.31 -6.25
N LEU A 211 -16.36 -7.26 -6.27
CA LEU A 211 -15.90 -8.01 -5.10
C LEU A 211 -14.51 -7.48 -4.72
N ARG A 212 -14.38 -6.99 -3.49
CA ARG A 212 -13.09 -6.55 -2.98
C ARG A 212 -12.47 -7.67 -2.14
N LEU A 213 -11.30 -8.15 -2.56
CA LEU A 213 -10.51 -9.07 -1.73
C LEU A 213 -9.89 -8.29 -0.57
N GLY A 214 -10.21 -8.68 0.66
CA GLY A 214 -9.71 -8.05 1.87
C GLY A 214 -8.28 -8.46 2.23
N ASP A 215 -7.70 -7.73 3.18
CA ASP A 215 -6.49 -8.15 3.88
C ASP A 215 -6.80 -9.35 4.80
N PHE A 216 -5.76 -10.02 5.32
CA PHE A 216 -5.94 -11.10 6.29
C PHE A 216 -6.55 -10.55 7.58
N THR A 217 -7.40 -11.33 8.22
CA THR A 217 -7.86 -11.10 9.60
C THR A 217 -6.78 -11.54 10.60
N ALA A 218 -6.88 -11.12 11.86
CA ALA A 218 -5.92 -11.52 12.89
C ALA A 218 -5.84 -13.06 13.06
N PRO A 219 -6.96 -13.83 13.07
CA PRO A 219 -6.91 -15.27 13.05
C PRO A 219 -6.21 -15.86 11.81
N GLU A 220 -6.42 -15.29 10.63
CA GLU A 220 -5.76 -15.74 9.40
C GLU A 220 -4.24 -15.47 9.41
N VAL A 221 -3.80 -14.32 9.95
CA VAL A 221 -2.36 -14.07 10.16
C VAL A 221 -1.77 -15.13 11.08
N THR A 222 -2.44 -15.41 12.20
CA THR A 222 -1.99 -16.45 13.14
C THR A 222 -1.95 -17.81 12.46
N ALA A 223 -2.97 -18.19 11.70
CA ALA A 223 -3.02 -19.48 10.99
C ALA A 223 -1.88 -19.61 9.98
N LEU A 224 -1.61 -18.55 9.19
CA LEU A 224 -0.50 -18.53 8.22
C LEU A 224 0.86 -18.71 8.89
N LEU A 225 1.13 -18.01 10.00
CA LEU A 225 2.38 -18.11 10.72
C LEU A 225 2.54 -19.47 11.43
N THR A 226 1.43 -20.06 11.87
CA THR A 226 1.40 -21.40 12.49
C THR A 226 1.79 -22.51 11.50
N GLU A 227 1.56 -22.35 10.20
CA GLU A 227 2.05 -23.29 9.18
C GLU A 227 3.56 -23.52 9.28
N HIS A 228 4.33 -22.47 9.54
CA HIS A 228 5.77 -22.58 9.78
C HIS A 228 6.06 -23.36 11.06
N THR A 229 5.34 -23.07 12.12
CA THR A 229 5.51 -23.79 13.40
C THR A 229 5.20 -25.29 13.25
N ILE A 230 4.13 -25.63 12.53
CA ILE A 230 3.76 -27.04 12.27
C ILE A 230 4.85 -27.78 11.52
N GLU A 231 5.46 -27.15 10.50
CA GLU A 231 6.47 -27.79 9.67
C GLU A 231 7.83 -27.87 10.34
N THR A 232 8.23 -26.85 11.09
CA THR A 232 9.61 -26.69 11.59
C THR A 232 9.79 -26.91 13.09
N GLY A 233 8.70 -26.87 13.85
CA GLY A 233 8.71 -26.83 15.31
C GLY A 233 9.06 -25.47 15.92
N GLN A 234 9.45 -24.48 15.11
CA GLN A 234 9.80 -23.13 15.58
C GLN A 234 8.56 -22.33 15.92
N VAL A 235 8.44 -21.90 17.16
CA VAL A 235 7.26 -21.21 17.69
C VAL A 235 7.40 -19.70 17.53
N PHE A 236 6.34 -19.01 17.10
CA PHE A 236 6.20 -17.58 17.29
C PHE A 236 5.64 -17.32 18.68
N THR A 237 6.24 -16.39 19.45
CA THR A 237 5.65 -16.00 20.73
C THR A 237 4.29 -15.31 20.53
N PRO A 238 3.38 -15.34 21.50
CA PRO A 238 2.09 -14.63 21.40
C PRO A 238 2.24 -13.14 21.08
N GLU A 239 3.27 -12.50 21.68
CA GLU A 239 3.60 -11.10 21.44
C GLU A 239 4.09 -10.87 20.02
N ALA A 240 4.87 -11.79 19.43
CA ALA A 240 5.31 -11.72 18.04
C ALA A 240 4.13 -11.84 17.08
N LEU A 241 3.21 -12.77 17.31
CA LEU A 241 1.99 -12.92 16.50
C LEU A 241 1.14 -11.65 16.54
N ALA A 242 0.91 -11.11 17.75
CA ALA A 242 0.17 -9.86 17.94
C ALA A 242 0.88 -8.68 17.24
N ARG A 243 2.22 -8.64 17.31
CA ARG A 243 3.01 -7.58 16.69
C ARG A 243 2.96 -7.62 15.17
N VAL A 244 3.04 -8.79 14.53
CA VAL A 244 2.88 -8.92 13.09
C VAL A 244 1.51 -8.38 12.65
N TRP A 245 0.43 -8.77 13.35
CA TRP A 245 -0.90 -8.23 13.08
C TRP A 245 -0.95 -6.71 13.26
N ASP A 246 -0.44 -6.20 14.38
CA ASP A 246 -0.47 -4.76 14.66
C ASP A 246 0.24 -3.96 13.57
N LEU A 247 1.44 -4.36 13.18
CA LEU A 247 2.26 -3.68 12.18
C LEU A 247 1.66 -3.72 10.77
N THR A 248 1.09 -4.85 10.37
CA THR A 248 0.66 -5.09 8.99
C THR A 248 -0.82 -4.83 8.75
N ARG A 249 -1.65 -4.89 9.80
CA ARG A 249 -3.12 -4.93 9.72
C ARG A 249 -3.61 -5.98 8.74
N GLY A 250 -2.83 -7.05 8.60
CA GLY A 250 -3.15 -8.20 7.76
C GLY A 250 -2.82 -8.04 6.29
N GLN A 251 -2.12 -6.98 5.86
CA GLN A 251 -1.72 -6.85 4.46
C GLN A 251 -0.84 -8.05 4.07
N PRO A 252 -1.28 -8.87 3.08
CA PRO A 252 -0.71 -10.21 2.87
C PRO A 252 0.79 -10.21 2.57
N TRP A 253 1.25 -9.27 1.74
CA TRP A 253 2.67 -9.17 1.42
C TRP A 253 3.52 -8.79 2.64
N LEU A 254 3.05 -7.83 3.45
CA LEU A 254 3.78 -7.41 4.66
C LEU A 254 3.87 -8.53 5.69
N VAL A 255 2.80 -9.31 5.87
CA VAL A 255 2.81 -10.47 6.77
C VAL A 255 3.88 -11.47 6.32
N ASN A 256 3.88 -11.83 5.03
CA ASN A 256 4.86 -12.75 4.46
C ASN A 256 6.29 -12.18 4.53
N ALA A 257 6.50 -10.91 4.21
CA ALA A 257 7.81 -10.28 4.20
C ALA A 257 8.45 -10.23 5.60
N LEU A 258 7.66 -9.84 6.63
CA LEU A 258 8.13 -9.85 8.01
C LEU A 258 8.51 -11.27 8.46
N ALA A 259 7.63 -12.24 8.19
CA ALA A 259 7.86 -13.63 8.55
C ALA A 259 9.04 -14.23 7.79
N TYR A 260 9.17 -13.97 6.49
CA TYR A 260 10.31 -14.43 5.70
C TYR A 260 11.63 -13.87 6.24
N ARG A 261 11.67 -12.55 6.46
CA ARG A 261 12.85 -11.90 7.03
C ARG A 261 13.22 -12.49 8.39
N ALA A 262 12.26 -12.58 9.30
CA ALA A 262 12.48 -13.08 10.64
C ALA A 262 12.93 -14.56 10.66
N CYS A 263 12.28 -15.44 9.88
CA CYS A 263 12.54 -16.87 9.93
C CYS A 263 13.67 -17.35 9.03
N PHE A 264 13.94 -16.70 7.88
CA PHE A 264 14.83 -17.27 6.86
C PHE A 264 16.07 -16.42 6.59
N GLU A 265 16.06 -15.13 6.89
CA GLU A 265 17.19 -14.26 6.60
C GLU A 265 17.99 -13.86 7.85
N MET A 266 17.33 -13.62 8.98
CA MET A 266 18.01 -13.23 10.23
C MET A 266 18.69 -14.44 10.87
N PRO A 267 19.95 -14.29 11.34
CA PRO A 267 20.70 -15.41 11.93
C PRO A 267 20.00 -16.06 13.12
N GLN A 268 19.39 -15.25 14.00
CA GLN A 268 18.66 -15.74 15.17
C GLN A 268 17.42 -16.55 14.79
N GLY A 269 16.70 -16.10 13.73
CA GLY A 269 15.49 -16.78 13.26
C GLY A 269 15.77 -18.04 12.44
N ARG A 270 16.98 -18.21 11.88
CA ARG A 270 17.39 -19.47 11.22
C ARG A 270 17.63 -20.59 12.22
N ASP A 271 17.91 -20.26 13.47
CA ASP A 271 18.04 -21.24 14.55
C ASP A 271 16.64 -21.70 14.98
N ARG A 272 16.20 -22.85 14.44
CA ARG A 272 14.85 -23.41 14.67
C ARG A 272 14.60 -23.81 16.13
N THR A 273 15.62 -23.85 16.97
CA THR A 273 15.49 -24.13 18.42
C THR A 273 15.05 -22.90 19.21
N ARG A 274 15.15 -21.71 18.61
CA ARG A 274 14.77 -20.44 19.24
C ARG A 274 13.41 -19.97 18.74
N PRO A 275 12.56 -19.41 19.61
CA PRO A 275 11.31 -18.83 19.18
C PRO A 275 11.54 -17.55 18.38
N ILE A 276 10.58 -17.23 17.50
CA ILE A 276 10.48 -15.92 16.88
C ILE A 276 9.83 -14.97 17.88
N THR A 277 10.58 -13.97 18.32
CA THR A 277 10.16 -13.02 19.36
C THR A 277 9.67 -11.70 18.78
N LEU A 278 9.07 -10.84 19.63
CA LEU A 278 8.65 -9.49 19.27
C LEU A 278 9.83 -8.66 18.74
N GLU A 279 10.99 -8.75 19.38
CA GLU A 279 12.20 -8.00 18.99
C GLU A 279 12.69 -8.39 17.58
N LEU A 280 12.63 -9.68 17.24
CA LEU A 280 12.95 -10.13 15.88
C LEU A 280 11.98 -9.58 14.84
N ILE A 281 10.70 -9.47 15.16
CA ILE A 281 9.72 -8.86 14.27
C ILE A 281 9.96 -7.36 14.09
N ASP A 282 10.30 -6.65 15.17
CA ASP A 282 10.62 -5.23 15.09
C ASP A 282 11.91 -4.97 14.30
N GLU A 283 12.94 -5.81 14.48
CA GLU A 283 14.17 -5.76 13.68
C GLU A 283 13.87 -6.06 12.18
N ALA A 284 13.02 -7.04 11.89
CA ALA A 284 12.58 -7.33 10.54
C ALA A 284 11.83 -6.14 9.92
N LYS A 285 10.93 -5.49 10.67
CA LYS A 285 10.23 -4.26 10.25
C LYS A 285 11.22 -3.16 9.85
N GLU A 286 12.20 -2.86 10.71
CA GLU A 286 13.19 -1.81 10.42
C GLU A 286 13.99 -2.13 9.16
N TYR A 287 14.38 -3.40 8.97
CA TYR A 287 15.07 -3.81 7.75
C TYR A 287 14.23 -3.55 6.49
N LEU A 288 12.94 -3.94 6.49
CA LEU A 288 12.05 -3.73 5.34
C LEU A 288 11.90 -2.23 4.99
N ILE A 289 11.81 -1.39 6.02
CA ILE A 289 11.63 0.06 5.85
C ILE A 289 12.92 0.71 5.33
N ILE A 290 14.08 0.39 5.92
CA ILE A 290 15.37 1.00 5.56
C ILE A 290 15.78 0.60 4.15
N ASN A 291 15.61 -0.68 3.79
CA ASN A 291 16.04 -1.20 2.48
C ASN A 291 15.01 -0.95 1.36
N ARG A 292 13.88 -0.27 1.65
CA ARG A 292 12.85 0.06 0.66
C ARG A 292 12.54 -1.11 -0.26
N VAL A 293 12.21 -2.27 0.33
CA VAL A 293 11.87 -3.44 -0.47
C VAL A 293 10.79 -3.11 -1.49
N THR A 294 10.83 -3.75 -2.65
CA THR A 294 10.10 -3.41 -3.89
C THR A 294 8.65 -2.94 -3.69
N HIS A 295 7.89 -3.58 -2.80
CA HIS A 295 6.52 -3.18 -2.51
C HIS A 295 6.42 -1.78 -1.89
N LEU A 296 7.28 -1.50 -0.91
CA LEU A 296 7.30 -0.21 -0.22
C LEU A 296 7.80 0.92 -1.12
N ASP A 297 8.73 0.61 -2.03
CA ASP A 297 9.22 1.57 -3.03
C ASP A 297 8.13 1.92 -4.05
N GLN A 298 7.37 0.94 -4.54
CA GLN A 298 6.23 1.17 -5.43
C GLN A 298 5.13 2.04 -4.79
N LEU A 299 4.89 1.89 -3.47
CA LEU A 299 3.97 2.75 -2.74
C LEU A 299 4.50 4.18 -2.63
N ALA A 300 5.79 4.34 -2.38
CA ALA A 300 6.43 5.64 -2.33
C ALA A 300 6.35 6.38 -3.68
N ASP A 301 6.47 5.66 -4.80
CA ASP A 301 6.31 6.24 -6.13
C ASP A 301 4.91 6.82 -6.37
N LYS A 302 3.87 6.28 -5.73
CA LYS A 302 2.50 6.82 -5.81
C LYS A 302 2.37 8.22 -5.21
N LEU A 303 3.26 8.61 -4.30
CA LEU A 303 3.31 9.98 -3.79
C LEU A 303 3.70 11.03 -4.84
N ARG A 304 4.19 10.61 -6.02
CA ARG A 304 4.42 11.52 -7.15
C ARG A 304 3.12 11.98 -7.81
N GLU A 305 2.04 11.22 -7.65
CA GLU A 305 0.72 11.58 -8.16
C GLU A 305 0.08 12.66 -7.27
N GLU A 306 -0.31 13.79 -7.85
CA GLU A 306 -0.88 14.92 -7.11
C GLU A 306 -2.15 14.54 -6.34
N ARG A 307 -3.01 13.69 -6.93
CA ARG A 307 -4.21 13.18 -6.29
C ARG A 307 -3.94 12.37 -5.02
N VAL A 308 -2.79 11.68 -4.97
CA VAL A 308 -2.34 10.93 -3.78
C VAL A 308 -1.82 11.89 -2.73
N ARG A 309 -0.96 12.84 -3.13
CA ARG A 309 -0.38 13.82 -2.22
C ARG A 309 -1.42 14.68 -1.53
N ARG A 310 -2.41 15.15 -2.28
CA ARG A 310 -3.53 15.99 -1.76
C ARG A 310 -4.25 15.37 -0.57
N VAL A 311 -4.26 14.04 -0.48
CA VAL A 311 -4.87 13.30 0.65
C VAL A 311 -3.83 12.97 1.71
N ILE A 312 -2.67 12.41 1.29
CA ILE A 312 -1.68 11.87 2.23
C ILE A 312 -0.96 12.98 3.00
N GLU A 313 -0.63 14.12 2.36
CA GLU A 313 0.10 15.21 3.03
C GLU A 313 -0.66 15.78 4.24
N PRO A 314 -1.95 16.17 4.12
CA PRO A 314 -2.71 16.64 5.29
C PRO A 314 -2.82 15.57 6.39
N MET A 315 -3.02 14.30 6.00
CA MET A 315 -3.11 13.22 6.98
C MET A 315 -1.80 13.05 7.76
N LEU A 316 -0.66 13.16 7.08
CA LEU A 316 0.65 13.09 7.72
C LEU A 316 0.97 14.35 8.53
N ALA A 317 0.42 15.49 8.16
CA ALA A 317 0.55 16.75 8.89
C ALA A 317 -0.40 16.86 10.10
N GLY A 318 -1.29 15.88 10.31
CA GLY A 318 -2.31 15.92 11.36
C GLY A 318 -3.36 17.02 11.14
N THR A 319 -3.53 17.48 9.89
CA THR A 319 -4.49 18.53 9.54
C THR A 319 -5.76 17.93 8.96
N GLN A 320 -6.87 18.68 9.03
CA GLN A 320 -8.11 18.25 8.41
C GLN A 320 -7.94 18.16 6.89
N LEU A 321 -8.53 17.12 6.30
CA LEU A 321 -8.69 17.04 4.86
C LEU A 321 -9.57 18.19 4.40
N GLY A 322 -9.06 19.06 3.56
CA GLY A 322 -9.86 20.12 2.93
C GLY A 322 -10.89 19.54 1.96
N GLN A 323 -11.32 20.33 0.97
CA GLN A 323 -12.18 19.81 -0.10
C GLN A 323 -11.39 18.86 -1.01
N VAL A 324 -11.41 17.57 -0.67
CA VAL A 324 -10.81 16.50 -1.48
C VAL A 324 -11.92 15.78 -2.25
N PRO A 325 -11.76 15.56 -3.57
CA PRO A 325 -12.72 14.77 -4.34
C PRO A 325 -12.87 13.36 -3.75
N GLU A 326 -14.09 12.87 -3.65
CA GLU A 326 -14.40 11.52 -3.15
C GLU A 326 -13.65 10.44 -3.94
N ASP A 327 -13.54 10.62 -5.27
CA ASP A 327 -12.79 9.72 -6.16
C ASP A 327 -11.31 9.58 -5.78
N ASP A 328 -10.68 10.64 -5.23
CA ASP A 328 -9.29 10.57 -4.79
C ASP A 328 -9.15 9.74 -3.51
N ILE A 329 -10.14 9.84 -2.61
CA ILE A 329 -10.20 9.02 -1.40
C ILE A 329 -10.39 7.54 -1.77
N HIS A 330 -11.36 7.23 -2.65
CA HIS A 330 -11.57 5.86 -3.13
C HIS A 330 -10.34 5.30 -3.82
N TYR A 331 -9.67 6.11 -4.62
CA TYR A 331 -8.41 5.71 -5.27
C TYR A 331 -7.33 5.28 -4.27
N LEU A 332 -7.15 6.02 -3.17
CA LEU A 332 -6.17 5.64 -2.14
C LEU A 332 -6.57 4.36 -1.39
N ILE A 333 -7.87 4.17 -1.17
CA ILE A 333 -8.40 2.94 -0.56
C ILE A 333 -8.16 1.74 -1.48
N ASP A 334 -8.40 1.88 -2.78
CA ASP A 334 -8.19 0.83 -3.77
C ASP A 334 -6.70 0.50 -3.97
N LEU A 335 -5.84 1.52 -3.88
CA LEU A 335 -4.38 1.31 -3.85
C LEU A 335 -3.90 0.63 -2.56
N GLY A 336 -4.72 0.58 -1.51
CA GLY A 336 -4.37 0.05 -0.20
C GLY A 336 -3.50 0.98 0.64
N LEU A 337 -3.36 2.25 0.26
CA LEU A 337 -2.63 3.26 1.04
C LEU A 337 -3.41 3.72 2.26
N CYS A 338 -4.73 3.81 2.13
CA CYS A 338 -5.64 4.25 3.17
C CYS A 338 -6.76 3.23 3.40
N ARG A 339 -7.41 3.33 4.55
CA ARG A 339 -8.61 2.57 4.89
C ARG A 339 -9.58 3.43 5.70
N MET A 340 -10.87 3.11 5.62
CA MET A 340 -11.86 3.65 6.55
C MET A 340 -11.80 2.85 7.86
N ALA A 341 -11.45 3.51 8.94
CA ALA A 341 -11.42 2.90 10.28
C ALA A 341 -12.70 3.27 11.05
N PRO A 342 -13.40 2.30 11.67
CA PRO A 342 -14.58 2.59 12.47
C PRO A 342 -14.29 3.65 13.54
N GLY A 343 -15.10 4.71 13.58
CA GLY A 343 -14.97 5.79 14.56
C GLY A 343 -13.79 6.76 14.36
N GLN A 344 -12.89 6.51 13.40
CA GLN A 344 -11.71 7.35 13.14
C GLN A 344 -11.72 7.99 11.74
N GLY A 345 -12.60 7.53 10.84
CA GLY A 345 -12.62 8.01 9.45
C GLY A 345 -11.48 7.43 8.60
N LEU A 346 -10.96 8.25 7.67
CA LEU A 346 -9.88 7.84 6.76
C LEU A 346 -8.55 7.79 7.52
N THR A 347 -7.87 6.65 7.46
CA THR A 347 -6.56 6.45 8.10
C THR A 347 -5.58 5.79 7.12
N ILE A 348 -4.27 5.96 7.32
CA ILE A 348 -3.26 5.19 6.59
C ILE A 348 -3.44 3.70 6.94
N ALA A 349 -3.32 2.84 5.94
CA ALA A 349 -3.76 1.45 6.01
C ALA A 349 -3.12 0.64 7.16
N ASN A 350 -1.84 0.85 7.43
CA ASN A 350 -1.11 0.15 8.49
C ASN A 350 0.07 0.98 9.03
N PRO A 351 0.60 0.63 10.21
CA PRO A 351 1.73 1.33 10.81
C PRO A 351 3.00 1.35 9.97
N ILE A 352 3.32 0.29 9.22
CA ILE A 352 4.51 0.27 8.34
C ILE A 352 4.40 1.36 7.27
N TYR A 353 3.24 1.49 6.59
CA TYR A 353 3.05 2.55 5.59
C TYR A 353 3.11 3.95 6.22
N ARG A 354 2.61 4.09 7.45
CA ARG A 354 2.68 5.35 8.20
C ARG A 354 4.12 5.79 8.46
N GLU A 355 5.05 4.86 8.61
CA GLU A 355 6.48 5.16 8.72
C GLU A 355 7.17 5.34 7.35
N VAL A 356 6.83 4.51 6.36
CA VAL A 356 7.46 4.54 5.02
C VAL A 356 7.13 5.82 4.26
N LEU A 357 5.85 6.25 4.27
CA LEU A 357 5.41 7.40 3.47
C LEU A 357 6.16 8.70 3.84
N PRO A 358 6.30 9.08 5.13
CA PRO A 358 7.10 10.25 5.49
C PRO A 358 8.58 10.09 5.17
N ARG A 359 9.16 8.90 5.36
CA ARG A 359 10.57 8.64 5.03
C ARG A 359 10.82 8.79 3.52
N ALA A 360 9.88 8.35 2.69
CA ALA A 360 9.95 8.53 1.24
C ALA A 360 9.88 10.01 0.85
N LEU A 361 8.96 10.77 1.46
CA LEU A 361 8.84 12.21 1.25
C LEU A 361 10.09 12.97 1.75
N ALA A 362 10.69 12.54 2.85
CA ALA A 362 11.88 13.16 3.43
C ALA A 362 13.17 12.85 2.66
N PHE A 363 13.18 11.85 1.76
CA PHE A 363 14.40 11.37 1.11
C PHE A 363 15.14 12.46 0.34
N THR A 364 14.45 13.30 -0.42
CA THR A 364 15.08 14.40 -1.17
C THR A 364 15.69 15.41 -0.21
N SER A 365 14.98 15.77 0.87
CA SER A 365 15.50 16.64 1.93
C SER A 365 16.73 16.00 2.60
N GLN A 366 16.65 14.71 2.92
CA GLN A 366 17.74 13.96 3.54
C GLN A 366 18.99 13.88 2.66
N ALA A 367 18.81 13.62 1.35
CA ALA A 367 19.91 13.58 0.38
C ALA A 367 20.57 14.95 0.18
N SER A 368 19.80 16.04 0.35
CA SER A 368 20.26 17.42 0.23
C SER A 368 20.90 17.98 1.50
N LEU A 369 20.82 17.23 2.63
CA LEU A 369 21.43 17.71 3.88
C LEU A 369 22.95 17.73 3.78
N PRO A 370 23.58 18.81 4.26
CA PRO A 370 25.04 18.85 4.37
C PRO A 370 25.55 17.77 5.32
N GLN A 371 26.82 17.44 5.20
CA GLN A 371 27.46 16.55 6.17
C GLN A 371 27.47 17.25 7.54
N ILE A 372 26.82 16.62 8.53
CA ILE A 372 26.74 17.13 9.90
C ILE A 372 27.58 16.20 10.78
N SER A 373 28.59 16.75 11.44
CA SER A 373 29.39 15.99 12.41
C SER A 373 28.52 15.64 13.62
N PRO A 374 28.58 14.41 14.16
CA PRO A 374 27.76 13.96 15.28
C PRO A 374 28.24 14.58 16.60
N THR A 375 27.92 15.86 16.83
CA THR A 375 28.27 16.59 18.06
C THR A 375 27.38 16.25 19.24
N TRP A 376 26.33 15.43 19.02
CA TRP A 376 25.33 15.04 20.01
C TRP A 376 25.66 13.76 20.77
N LEU A 377 26.83 13.14 20.52
CA LEU A 377 27.26 11.96 21.24
C LEU A 377 28.26 12.30 22.33
N ASN A 378 28.09 11.70 23.49
CA ASN A 378 29.10 11.68 24.54
C ASN A 378 30.31 10.81 24.13
N ALA A 379 31.41 10.90 24.86
CA ALA A 379 32.63 10.12 24.59
C ALA A 379 32.41 8.59 24.70
N ASP A 380 31.40 8.14 25.43
CA ASP A 380 31.00 6.74 25.56
C ASP A 380 30.01 6.26 24.49
N GLY A 381 29.69 7.13 23.51
CA GLY A 381 28.75 6.83 22.43
C GLY A 381 27.26 6.97 22.81
N THR A 382 26.94 7.37 24.02
CA THR A 382 25.56 7.69 24.44
C THR A 382 25.10 9.02 23.86
N LEU A 383 23.79 9.16 23.62
CA LEU A 383 23.20 10.38 23.10
C LEU A 383 23.07 11.43 24.20
N ASN A 384 23.53 12.66 23.93
CA ASN A 384 23.38 13.83 24.79
C ASN A 384 22.22 14.70 24.31
N PRO A 385 21.09 14.78 25.02
CA PRO A 385 19.90 15.52 24.59
C PRO A 385 20.11 17.02 24.43
N ALA A 386 20.92 17.63 25.29
CA ALA A 386 21.21 19.06 25.21
C ALA A 386 22.04 19.38 23.96
N GLN A 387 23.09 18.60 23.70
CA GLN A 387 23.90 18.75 22.48
C GLN A 387 23.10 18.43 21.20
N LEU A 388 22.16 17.48 21.26
CA LEU A 388 21.24 17.20 20.17
C LEU A 388 20.34 18.41 19.87
N LEU A 389 19.80 19.03 20.92
CA LEU A 389 18.99 20.24 20.78
C LEU A 389 19.79 21.39 20.15
N ASP A 390 20.99 21.63 20.64
CA ASP A 390 21.87 22.68 20.09
C ASP A 390 22.23 22.41 18.62
N ALA A 391 22.54 21.17 18.29
CA ALA A 391 22.81 20.77 16.91
C ALA A 391 21.58 20.95 16.01
N PHE A 392 20.37 20.61 16.48
CA PHE A 392 19.15 20.86 15.74
C PHE A 392 18.88 22.35 15.54
N LEU A 393 19.01 23.16 16.57
CA LEU A 393 18.82 24.62 16.47
C LEU A 393 19.81 25.25 15.50
N ALA A 394 21.09 24.87 15.57
CA ALA A 394 22.12 25.36 14.64
C ALA A 394 21.81 24.93 13.19
N PHE A 395 21.44 23.69 12.99
CA PHE A 395 21.02 23.16 11.70
C PHE A 395 19.80 23.90 11.16
N TRP A 396 18.74 24.07 11.96
CA TRP A 396 17.49 24.72 11.55
C TRP A 396 17.69 26.18 11.19
N ARG A 397 18.46 26.95 11.99
CA ARG A 397 18.79 28.36 11.68
C ARG A 397 19.51 28.50 10.35
N ARG A 398 20.42 27.59 10.04
CA ARG A 398 21.25 27.68 8.85
C ARG A 398 20.56 27.14 7.59
N HIS A 399 19.77 26.05 7.71
CA HIS A 399 19.26 25.29 6.58
C HIS A 399 17.73 25.26 6.47
N GLY A 400 17.00 25.65 7.50
CA GLY A 400 15.53 25.56 7.51
C GLY A 400 14.88 26.35 6.38
N GLN A 401 15.26 27.61 6.17
CA GLN A 401 14.66 28.45 5.13
C GLN A 401 14.89 27.90 3.72
N PRO A 402 16.12 27.56 3.29
CA PRO A 402 16.36 26.95 1.98
C PRO A 402 15.64 25.61 1.78
N LEU A 403 15.67 24.74 2.79
CA LEU A 403 15.05 23.41 2.71
C LEU A 403 13.53 23.49 2.62
N LEU A 404 12.89 24.39 3.36
CA LEU A 404 11.46 24.62 3.25
C LEU A 404 11.06 25.24 1.92
N GLY A 405 11.90 26.14 1.36
CA GLY A 405 11.64 26.77 0.06
C GLY A 405 11.78 25.82 -1.12
N SER A 406 12.62 24.80 -1.02
CA SER A 406 12.86 23.80 -2.06
C SER A 406 11.98 22.55 -1.91
N ALA A 407 11.30 22.38 -0.77
CA ALA A 407 10.49 21.20 -0.51
C ALA A 407 9.20 21.20 -1.34
N PRO A 408 8.94 20.15 -2.12
CA PRO A 408 7.72 20.05 -2.93
C PRO A 408 6.44 19.86 -2.09
N TYR A 409 6.57 19.65 -0.77
CA TYR A 409 5.51 19.28 0.15
C TYR A 409 5.30 20.36 1.22
N HIS A 410 4.66 21.46 0.84
CA HIS A 410 4.58 22.68 1.66
C HIS A 410 3.99 22.47 3.07
N GLU A 411 3.00 21.60 3.23
CA GLU A 411 2.33 21.42 4.52
C GLU A 411 3.15 20.61 5.52
N ILE A 412 3.77 19.55 5.08
CA ILE A 412 4.53 18.62 5.92
C ILE A 412 6.03 18.90 5.90
N ALA A 413 6.51 19.86 5.07
CA ALA A 413 7.93 20.13 4.90
C ALA A 413 8.72 20.32 6.21
N PRO A 414 8.25 21.07 7.22
CA PRO A 414 8.98 21.21 8.48
C PRO A 414 9.20 19.88 9.19
N HIS A 415 8.17 19.02 9.24
CA HIS A 415 8.26 17.68 9.84
C HIS A 415 9.25 16.80 9.09
N LEU A 416 9.24 16.84 7.74
CA LEU A 416 10.17 16.06 6.92
C LEU A 416 11.62 16.50 7.09
N VAL A 417 11.88 17.79 7.22
CA VAL A 417 13.22 18.33 7.46
C VAL A 417 13.73 17.92 8.84
N LEU A 418 12.88 18.00 9.88
CA LEU A 418 13.22 17.50 11.22
C LEU A 418 13.51 15.99 11.20
N MET A 419 12.65 15.20 10.56
CA MET A 419 12.86 13.77 10.42
C MET A 419 14.16 13.44 9.68
N ALA A 420 14.48 14.17 8.60
CA ALA A 420 15.70 14.00 7.86
C ALA A 420 16.94 14.27 8.74
N PHE A 421 16.88 15.29 9.60
CA PHE A 421 17.92 15.56 10.60
C PHE A 421 18.02 14.41 11.61
N LEU A 422 16.91 13.99 12.22
CA LEU A 422 16.90 12.93 13.23
C LEU A 422 17.34 11.57 12.67
N HIS A 423 17.06 11.29 11.39
CA HIS A 423 17.59 10.07 10.74
C HIS A 423 19.12 10.04 10.70
N ARG A 424 19.80 11.19 10.66
CA ARG A 424 21.26 11.25 10.79
C ARG A 424 21.74 10.85 12.19
N VAL A 425 20.92 11.15 13.20
CA VAL A 425 21.21 10.77 14.60
C VAL A 425 21.16 9.26 14.75
N ILE A 426 20.12 8.60 14.24
CA ILE A 426 19.92 7.16 14.41
C ILE A 426 20.84 6.28 13.58
N HIS A 427 21.57 6.81 12.57
CA HIS A 427 22.59 6.04 11.86
C HIS A 427 23.74 5.57 12.78
N GLY A 428 23.87 6.14 13.97
CA GLY A 428 24.80 5.69 15.01
C GLY A 428 24.24 4.59 15.94
N GLY A 429 23.01 4.15 15.74
CA GLY A 429 22.36 3.10 16.54
C GLY A 429 21.14 3.61 17.32
N GLY A 430 19.97 3.64 16.70
CA GLY A 430 18.72 4.05 17.33
C GLY A 430 17.53 3.82 16.41
N THR A 431 16.32 4.11 16.90
CA THR A 431 15.09 4.08 16.11
C THR A 431 14.36 5.42 16.21
N LEU A 432 13.68 5.81 15.14
CA LEU A 432 12.79 6.97 15.09
C LEU A 432 11.41 6.48 14.68
N GLU A 433 10.47 6.47 15.60
CA GLU A 433 9.09 6.08 15.35
C GLU A 433 8.19 7.31 15.24
N ARG A 434 7.28 7.30 14.29
CA ARG A 434 6.27 8.32 14.10
C ARG A 434 4.91 7.84 14.63
N GLU A 435 4.14 8.76 15.21
CA GLU A 435 2.84 8.45 15.81
C GLU A 435 2.90 7.26 16.80
N TYR A 436 3.90 7.29 17.67
CA TYR A 436 4.11 6.28 18.69
C TYR A 436 2.87 6.15 19.58
N ALA A 437 2.29 4.96 19.63
CA ALA A 437 1.04 4.71 20.36
C ALA A 437 1.28 4.67 21.86
N ILE A 438 0.55 5.51 22.62
CA ILE A 438 0.60 5.56 24.09
C ILE A 438 -0.83 5.57 24.63
N GLY A 439 -1.27 4.47 25.21
CA GLY A 439 -2.65 4.34 25.69
C GLY A 439 -3.66 4.59 24.56
N SER A 440 -4.53 5.59 24.71
CA SER A 440 -5.50 6.01 23.70
C SER A 440 -4.99 7.12 22.77
N GLY A 441 -3.78 7.67 23.03
CA GLY A 441 -3.18 8.77 22.27
C GLY A 441 -2.01 8.33 21.41
N ARG A 442 -1.50 9.25 20.59
CA ARG A 442 -0.32 9.04 19.73
C ARG A 442 0.55 10.27 19.72
N MET A 443 1.83 10.08 19.99
CA MET A 443 2.86 11.10 19.96
C MET A 443 3.45 11.21 18.55
N ASP A 444 3.74 12.42 18.09
CA ASP A 444 4.22 12.65 16.72
C ASP A 444 5.54 11.95 16.40
N LEU A 445 6.55 12.07 17.29
CA LEU A 445 7.86 11.42 17.10
C LEU A 445 8.39 10.88 18.42
N CYS A 446 8.95 9.68 18.36
CA CYS A 446 9.70 9.05 19.44
C CYS A 446 11.09 8.63 18.94
N LEU A 447 12.14 9.22 19.48
CA LEU A 447 13.52 8.83 19.23
C LEU A 447 14.02 7.96 20.36
N CYS A 448 14.35 6.69 20.05
CA CYS A 448 14.99 5.77 20.97
C CYS A 448 16.45 5.58 20.57
N TYR A 449 17.40 5.81 21.48
CA TYR A 449 18.83 5.64 21.25
C TYR A 449 19.51 5.04 22.48
N GLY A 450 19.88 3.78 22.39
CA GLY A 450 20.34 3.02 23.57
C GLY A 450 19.25 2.98 24.66
N ALA A 451 19.59 3.40 25.85
CA ALA A 451 18.65 3.49 26.97
C ALA A 451 17.83 4.80 27.00
N MET A 452 18.09 5.74 26.07
CA MET A 452 17.43 7.03 26.05
C MET A 452 16.20 7.02 25.14
N THR A 453 15.11 7.57 25.64
CA THR A 453 13.89 7.84 24.88
C THR A 453 13.58 9.33 24.90
N LEU A 454 13.42 9.95 23.73
CA LEU A 454 13.04 11.35 23.56
C LEU A 454 11.69 11.44 22.87
N ALA A 455 10.72 11.93 23.62
CA ALA A 455 9.37 12.20 23.16
C ALA A 455 9.28 13.60 22.52
N MET A 456 8.65 13.72 21.36
CA MET A 456 8.51 14.98 20.65
C MET A 456 7.08 15.16 20.14
N GLU A 457 6.51 16.33 20.41
CA GLU A 457 5.24 16.80 19.85
C GLU A 457 5.52 17.91 18.85
N LEU A 458 4.88 17.88 17.69
CA LEU A 458 5.08 18.82 16.59
C LEU A 458 3.82 19.63 16.34
N LYS A 459 3.95 20.94 16.23
CA LYS A 459 2.86 21.86 15.89
C LYS A 459 3.25 22.77 14.74
N VAL A 460 2.30 23.08 13.87
CA VAL A 460 2.47 24.07 12.81
C VAL A 460 1.57 25.25 13.08
N TRP A 461 2.15 26.41 13.33
CA TRP A 461 1.42 27.65 13.57
C TRP A 461 1.17 28.41 12.28
N ARG A 462 -0.08 28.68 11.95
CA ARG A 462 -0.52 29.30 10.70
C ARG A 462 -1.21 30.63 10.94
N ASN A 463 -1.34 31.43 9.88
CA ASN A 463 -2.12 32.67 9.91
C ASN A 463 -3.55 32.43 10.41
N GLY A 464 -4.02 33.28 11.31
CA GLY A 464 -5.37 33.22 11.85
C GLY A 464 -5.62 32.12 12.89
N ALA A 465 -4.66 31.22 13.12
CA ALA A 465 -4.75 30.21 14.19
C ALA A 465 -4.20 30.75 15.53
N PRO A 466 -4.76 30.33 16.68
CA PRO A 466 -4.18 30.67 17.98
C PRO A 466 -2.81 30.02 18.15
N ASP A 467 -2.00 30.53 19.12
CA ASP A 467 -0.72 29.93 19.46
C ASP A 467 -0.94 28.48 19.98
N PRO A 468 -0.33 27.46 19.33
CA PRO A 468 -0.55 26.06 19.70
C PRO A 468 0.21 25.62 20.96
N LEU A 469 0.87 26.53 21.66
CA LEU A 469 1.72 26.22 22.83
C LEU A 469 0.95 25.47 23.93
N ALA A 470 -0.20 25.97 24.37
CA ALA A 470 -0.96 25.37 25.47
C ALA A 470 -1.49 23.98 25.13
N GLU A 471 -1.97 23.82 23.90
CA GLU A 471 -2.43 22.53 23.37
C GLU A 471 -1.28 21.52 23.30
N GLY A 472 -0.14 21.94 22.72
CA GLY A 472 1.04 21.07 22.57
C GLY A 472 1.61 20.63 23.92
N LEU A 473 1.68 21.53 24.91
CA LEU A 473 2.12 21.19 26.27
C LEU A 473 1.19 20.14 26.91
N THR A 474 -0.13 20.28 26.73
CA THR A 474 -1.11 19.33 27.31
C THR A 474 -1.01 17.95 26.64
N GLN A 475 -0.87 17.90 25.33
CA GLN A 475 -0.75 16.65 24.60
C GLN A 475 0.55 15.91 24.93
N LEU A 476 1.68 16.62 24.89
CA LEU A 476 2.98 16.03 25.24
C LEU A 476 3.02 15.54 26.69
N ASP A 477 2.41 16.27 27.62
CA ASP A 477 2.32 15.86 29.03
C ASP A 477 1.64 14.49 29.21
N GLY A 478 0.52 14.28 28.50
CA GLY A 478 -0.18 12.99 28.50
C GLY A 478 0.70 11.86 27.94
N TYR A 479 1.46 12.12 26.89
CA TYR A 479 2.36 11.11 26.29
C TYR A 479 3.55 10.79 27.21
N LEU A 480 4.16 11.80 27.81
CA LEU A 480 5.25 11.61 28.76
C LEU A 480 4.79 10.81 29.99
N ALA A 481 3.57 11.03 30.45
CA ALA A 481 2.99 10.24 31.54
C ALA A 481 2.88 8.75 31.17
N GLY A 482 2.41 8.45 29.96
CA GLY A 482 2.27 7.07 29.47
C GLY A 482 3.62 6.34 29.29
N LEU A 483 4.69 7.08 28.99
CA LEU A 483 6.05 6.54 28.85
C LEU A 483 6.87 6.54 30.16
N GLY A 484 6.35 7.11 31.24
CA GLY A 484 7.11 7.30 32.46
C GLY A 484 8.27 8.31 32.35
N LEU A 485 8.19 9.23 31.37
CA LEU A 485 9.22 10.24 31.10
C LEU A 485 8.88 11.56 31.82
N ASN A 486 9.91 12.30 32.21
CA ASN A 486 9.77 13.60 32.88
C ASN A 486 10.20 14.79 32.02
N TRP A 487 10.58 14.55 30.78
CA TRP A 487 11.03 15.57 29.85
C TRP A 487 10.74 15.20 28.39
N GLY A 488 10.65 16.22 27.52
CA GLY A 488 10.42 16.04 26.10
C GLY A 488 10.55 17.34 25.34
N TRP A 489 10.36 17.31 24.00
CA TRP A 489 10.40 18.48 23.13
C TRP A 489 9.02 18.80 22.57
N LEU A 490 8.62 20.06 22.63
CA LEU A 490 7.52 20.63 21.87
C LEU A 490 8.09 21.53 20.79
N ILE A 491 7.93 21.17 19.52
CA ILE A 491 8.46 21.93 18.39
C ILE A 491 7.30 22.61 17.66
N ILE A 492 7.32 23.95 17.64
CA ILE A 492 6.31 24.77 16.98
C ILE A 492 6.94 25.40 15.75
N PHE A 493 6.57 24.91 14.58
CA PHE A 493 6.98 25.48 13.29
C PHE A 493 6.08 26.66 12.94
N ASP A 494 6.62 27.87 12.97
CA ASP A 494 5.88 29.10 12.64
C ASP A 494 5.84 29.31 11.12
N ARG A 495 4.69 29.08 10.52
CA ARG A 495 4.45 29.25 9.07
C ARG A 495 3.61 30.48 8.76
N ARG A 496 3.47 31.39 9.69
CA ARG A 496 2.78 32.67 9.46
C ARG A 496 3.57 33.55 8.50
N THR A 497 2.84 34.27 7.65
CA THR A 497 3.44 35.24 6.72
C THR A 497 3.88 36.49 7.46
N GLY A 498 4.92 37.19 6.92
CA GLY A 498 5.41 38.43 7.50
C GLY A 498 6.27 38.26 8.76
N GLN A 499 6.65 37.03 9.11
CA GLN A 499 7.56 36.78 10.24
C GLN A 499 9.03 37.02 9.83
N PRO A 500 9.91 37.34 10.78
CA PRO A 500 11.36 37.40 10.55
C PRO A 500 11.91 36.09 9.94
N PRO A 501 13.09 36.14 9.29
CA PRO A 501 13.74 34.92 8.79
C PRO A 501 13.89 33.85 9.88
N ILE A 502 13.86 32.58 9.47
CA ILE A 502 13.98 31.43 10.40
C ILE A 502 15.23 31.55 11.28
N ALA A 503 16.34 32.00 10.71
CA ALA A 503 17.60 32.20 11.46
C ALA A 503 17.47 33.14 12.67
N GLU A 504 16.61 34.15 12.58
CA GLU A 504 16.44 35.19 13.62
C GLU A 504 15.37 34.80 14.65
N ARG A 505 14.31 34.13 14.21
CA ARG A 505 13.16 33.78 15.08
C ARG A 505 13.27 32.42 15.79
N THR A 506 14.22 31.55 15.34
CA THR A 506 14.41 30.25 15.97
C THR A 506 14.94 30.40 17.39
N ALA A 507 14.16 30.02 18.37
CA ALA A 507 14.48 30.14 19.80
C ALA A 507 14.01 28.89 20.55
N THR A 508 14.61 28.67 21.71
CA THR A 508 14.17 27.64 22.67
C THR A 508 14.00 28.22 24.05
N ASN A 509 13.03 27.72 24.78
CA ASN A 509 12.83 28.04 26.19
C ASN A 509 12.33 26.81 26.95
N ALA A 510 12.70 26.69 28.21
CA ALA A 510 12.17 25.68 29.09
C ALA A 510 10.79 26.09 29.62
N GLN A 511 9.83 25.17 29.57
CA GLN A 511 8.49 25.33 30.11
C GLN A 511 8.16 24.12 30.98
N SER A 512 7.22 24.29 31.88
CA SER A 512 6.65 23.17 32.64
C SER A 512 5.32 22.77 32.02
N SER A 513 5.12 21.47 31.85
CA SER A 513 3.81 20.93 31.44
C SER A 513 2.77 21.11 32.56
N PRO A 514 1.47 20.89 32.30
CA PRO A 514 0.42 20.98 33.32
C PRO A 514 0.69 20.14 34.60
N GLN A 515 1.42 19.02 34.46
CA GLN A 515 1.80 18.16 35.59
C GLN A 515 3.25 18.37 36.07
N GLY A 516 3.90 19.46 35.66
CA GLY A 516 5.21 19.86 36.13
C GLY A 516 6.42 19.21 35.45
N ARG A 517 6.22 18.48 34.31
CA ARG A 517 7.33 17.91 33.54
C ARG A 517 8.09 18.97 32.75
N GLN A 518 9.38 18.74 32.56
CA GLN A 518 10.27 19.68 31.87
C GLN A 518 10.11 19.56 30.34
N ILE A 519 9.68 20.63 29.69
CA ILE A 519 9.50 20.66 28.23
C ILE A 519 10.44 21.68 27.61
N ALA A 520 11.29 21.24 26.70
CA ALA A 520 12.01 22.16 25.81
C ALA A 520 11.05 22.59 24.70
N VAL A 521 10.58 23.84 24.76
CA VAL A 521 9.75 24.43 23.71
C VAL A 521 10.65 25.05 22.68
N ILE A 522 10.57 24.59 21.45
CA ILE A 522 11.35 25.06 20.31
C ILE A 522 10.38 25.81 19.38
N ARG A 523 10.62 27.10 19.15
CA ARG A 523 9.94 27.87 18.12
C ARG A 523 10.86 27.95 16.90
N ALA A 524 10.41 27.44 15.76
CA ALA A 524 11.24 27.16 14.59
C ALA A 524 10.64 27.73 13.29
#